data_80cd10358ba32e809a0687809543ec19
#
_entry.id   80cd10358ba32e809a0687809543ec19
#
_cell.length_a   1.000
_cell.length_b   1.000
_cell.length_c   1.000
_cell.angle_alpha   90.00
_cell.angle_beta   90.00
_cell.angle_gamma   90.00
#
_symmetry.space_group_name_H-M   'P 1'
#
loop_
_entity.id
_entity.type
_entity.pdbx_description
1 polymer ?
#
loop_
_entity_poly.entity_id
_entity_poly.type
_entity_poly.pdbx_seq_one_letter_code
_entity_poly.pdbx_strand_id
1 'polypeptide(L)'
;MKKYLQQLYEGIFTNNPVLVQLIGMCPTLATTTSLNNGIGMGLAATAVLICSNAVISLLRKFIPSKVRIAAYITIIAGFVTAVDLLLQAYLPSLSKSLGLFIPLIVVNCIILARAEAFASKNKVLPSIVDGLAMGLGFTFALCILSSIREILGNGTIAGVSLFGENYEPMIMMILPAGGFLTLGCVIALFQKNLKKGE
;
A
#
# COMPACT_ATOMS: atom_id res chain seq x y z
N MET A 1 -19.80 -2.35 -17.30
CA MET A 1 -18.64 -1.47 -17.29
C MET A 1 -18.75 -0.35 -16.25
N LYS A 2 -19.84 0.41 -16.17
CA LYS A 2 -20.01 1.50 -15.17
C LYS A 2 -19.77 1.07 -13.71
N LYS A 3 -20.22 -0.13 -13.30
CA LYS A 3 -20.06 -0.64 -11.92
C LYS A 3 -18.58 -0.83 -11.51
N TYR A 4 -17.73 -1.32 -12.41
CA TYR A 4 -16.31 -1.52 -12.14
C TYR A 4 -15.51 -0.22 -12.11
N LEU A 5 -15.86 0.75 -12.97
CA LEU A 5 -15.29 2.09 -12.93
C LEU A 5 -15.65 2.84 -11.64
N GLN A 6 -16.88 2.70 -11.18
CA GLN A 6 -17.32 3.26 -9.92
C GLN A 6 -16.57 2.64 -8.74
N GLN A 7 -16.39 1.31 -8.74
CA GLN A 7 -15.61 0.59 -7.72
C GLN A 7 -14.14 1.05 -7.70
N LEU A 8 -13.54 1.31 -8.87
CA LEU A 8 -12.20 1.88 -8.98
C LEU A 8 -12.12 3.29 -8.37
N TYR A 9 -13.06 4.16 -8.70
CA TYR A 9 -13.11 5.51 -8.16
C TYR A 9 -13.32 5.52 -6.64
N GLU A 10 -14.24 4.68 -6.16
CA GLU A 10 -14.50 4.53 -4.73
C GLU A 10 -13.26 4.03 -3.97
N GLY A 11 -12.51 3.06 -4.52
CA GLY A 11 -11.29 2.54 -3.88
C GLY A 11 -10.14 3.54 -3.81
N ILE A 12 -10.03 4.43 -4.79
CA ILE A 12 -8.95 5.43 -4.83
C ILE A 12 -9.26 6.64 -3.95
N PHE A 13 -10.49 7.16 -3.99
CA PHE A 13 -10.85 8.42 -3.34
C PHE A 13 -11.76 8.24 -2.12
N THR A 14 -12.94 7.68 -2.29
CA THR A 14 -13.98 7.64 -1.24
C THR A 14 -13.67 6.62 -0.15
N ASN A 15 -13.14 5.46 -0.52
CA ASN A 15 -12.80 4.35 0.38
C ASN A 15 -11.29 4.06 0.38
N ASN A 16 -10.45 5.09 0.31
CA ASN A 16 -9.01 4.92 0.31
C ASN A 16 -8.56 4.14 1.55
N PRO A 17 -7.76 3.05 1.38
CA PRO A 17 -7.41 2.18 2.50
C PRO A 17 -6.60 2.88 3.58
N VAL A 18 -5.72 3.81 3.23
CA VAL A 18 -4.87 4.52 4.21
C VAL A 18 -5.56 5.76 4.73
N LEU A 19 -6.11 6.62 3.85
CA LEU A 19 -6.61 7.94 4.21
C LEU A 19 -7.99 7.91 4.86
N VAL A 20 -8.81 6.90 4.56
CA VAL A 20 -10.18 6.79 5.06
C VAL A 20 -10.34 5.59 6.01
N GLN A 21 -9.86 4.41 5.61
CA GLN A 21 -10.02 3.20 6.41
C GLN A 21 -8.93 3.03 7.48
N LEU A 22 -7.84 3.80 7.42
CA LEU A 22 -6.69 3.73 8.35
C LEU A 22 -6.05 2.34 8.43
N ILE A 23 -6.08 1.60 7.32
CA ILE A 23 -5.52 0.25 7.20
C ILE A 23 -4.23 0.32 6.39
N GLY A 24 -3.22 -0.53 6.71
CA GLY A 24 -1.93 -0.55 6.01
C GLY A 24 -0.94 0.51 6.50
N MET A 25 -1.05 0.96 7.73
CA MET A 25 -0.16 1.98 8.29
C MET A 25 1.28 1.47 8.46
N CYS A 26 1.48 0.18 8.74
CA CYS A 26 2.82 -0.36 9.01
C CYS A 26 3.80 -0.13 7.84
N PRO A 27 3.51 -0.56 6.60
CA PRO A 27 4.39 -0.25 5.47
C PRO A 27 4.38 1.25 5.12
N THR A 28 3.26 1.94 5.32
CA THR A 28 3.15 3.38 5.07
C THR A 28 4.17 4.17 5.90
N LEU A 29 4.33 3.87 7.18
CA LEU A 29 5.29 4.56 8.06
C LEU A 29 6.73 4.15 7.78
N ALA A 30 6.96 2.89 7.42
CA ALA A 30 8.29 2.33 7.26
C ALA A 30 8.94 2.72 5.92
N THR A 31 8.19 2.74 4.82
CA THR A 31 8.75 2.87 3.46
C THR A 31 8.66 4.27 2.86
N THR A 32 7.90 5.19 3.46
CA THR A 32 7.66 6.55 2.93
C THR A 32 8.79 7.55 3.22
N THR A 33 10.00 7.10 3.46
CA THR A 33 11.18 7.96 3.61
C THR A 33 11.75 8.43 2.27
N SER A 34 11.44 7.72 1.18
CA SER A 34 11.82 8.05 -0.19
C SER A 34 10.66 7.74 -1.15
N LEU A 35 10.47 8.60 -2.15
CA LEU A 35 9.42 8.45 -3.15
C LEU A 35 9.57 7.15 -3.95
N ASN A 36 10.79 6.80 -4.33
CA ASN A 36 11.09 5.58 -5.07
C ASN A 36 10.71 4.33 -4.27
N ASN A 37 11.00 4.30 -2.97
CA ASN A 37 10.62 3.20 -2.09
C ASN A 37 9.10 3.12 -1.91
N GLY A 38 8.43 4.27 -1.79
CA GLY A 38 6.97 4.35 -1.68
C GLY A 38 6.26 3.80 -2.93
N ILE A 39 6.70 4.19 -4.12
CA ILE A 39 6.17 3.68 -5.39
C ILE A 39 6.44 2.19 -5.54
N GLY A 40 7.68 1.74 -5.30
CA GLY A 40 8.07 0.34 -5.40
C GLY A 40 7.24 -0.56 -4.47
N MET A 41 7.07 -0.13 -3.21
CA MET A 41 6.24 -0.84 -2.23
C MET A 41 4.76 -0.86 -2.62
N GLY A 42 4.24 0.26 -3.11
CA GLY A 42 2.86 0.36 -3.56
C GLY A 42 2.55 -0.58 -4.73
N LEU A 43 3.42 -0.62 -5.73
CA LEU A 43 3.27 -1.50 -6.89
C LEU A 43 3.41 -2.98 -6.50
N ALA A 44 4.41 -3.33 -5.68
CA ALA A 44 4.58 -4.68 -5.18
C ALA A 44 3.36 -5.16 -4.38
N ALA A 45 2.87 -4.35 -3.45
CA ALA A 45 1.68 -4.66 -2.67
C ALA A 45 0.43 -4.78 -3.56
N THR A 46 0.29 -3.95 -4.59
CA THR A 46 -0.82 -4.03 -5.55
C THR A 46 -0.79 -5.34 -6.34
N ALA A 47 0.37 -5.76 -6.84
CA ALA A 47 0.53 -7.02 -7.56
C ALA A 47 0.16 -8.22 -6.67
N VAL A 48 0.69 -8.25 -5.44
CA VAL A 48 0.36 -9.32 -4.46
C VAL A 48 -1.14 -9.31 -4.13
N LEU A 49 -1.74 -8.12 -3.94
CA LEU A 49 -3.16 -7.99 -3.61
C LEU A 49 -4.06 -8.54 -4.73
N ILE A 50 -3.76 -8.23 -5.98
CA ILE A 50 -4.52 -8.73 -7.14
C ILE A 50 -4.41 -10.26 -7.22
N CYS A 51 -3.19 -10.79 -7.19
CA CYS A 51 -2.95 -12.23 -7.30
C CYS A 51 -3.56 -13.01 -6.13
N SER A 52 -3.36 -12.53 -4.89
CA SER A 52 -3.89 -13.19 -3.70
C SER A 52 -5.41 -13.18 -3.67
N ASN A 53 -6.05 -12.04 -3.99
CA ASN A 53 -7.51 -11.95 -4.06
C ASN A 53 -8.09 -12.89 -5.13
N ALA A 54 -7.43 -13.02 -6.28
CA ALA A 54 -7.86 -13.94 -7.33
C ALA A 54 -7.83 -15.40 -6.86
N VAL A 55 -6.73 -15.83 -6.27
CA VAL A 55 -6.55 -17.21 -5.80
C VAL A 55 -7.43 -17.51 -4.59
N ILE A 56 -7.54 -16.61 -3.63
CA ILE A 56 -8.41 -16.77 -2.47
C ILE A 56 -9.88 -16.89 -2.90
N SER A 57 -10.33 -16.06 -3.85
CA SER A 57 -11.68 -16.16 -4.39
C SER A 57 -11.94 -17.49 -5.11
N LEU A 58 -10.92 -18.06 -5.77
CA LEU A 58 -11.01 -19.37 -6.41
C LEU A 58 -11.10 -20.50 -5.38
N LEU A 59 -10.25 -20.44 -4.34
CA LEU A 59 -10.11 -21.46 -3.30
C LEU A 59 -11.14 -21.35 -2.17
N ARG A 60 -11.99 -20.32 -2.16
CA ARG A 60 -12.94 -20.02 -1.07
C ARG A 60 -13.84 -21.19 -0.66
N LYS A 61 -14.15 -22.10 -1.60
CA LYS A 61 -15.00 -23.28 -1.34
C LYS A 61 -14.26 -24.42 -0.65
N PHE A 62 -12.94 -24.47 -0.75
CA PHE A 62 -12.10 -25.53 -0.19
C PHE A 62 -11.59 -25.20 1.22
N ILE A 63 -11.54 -23.93 1.59
CA ILE A 63 -10.95 -23.49 2.85
C ILE A 63 -12.00 -23.50 3.97
N PRO A 64 -11.85 -24.37 4.99
CA PRO A 64 -12.76 -24.42 6.12
C PRO A 64 -12.64 -23.16 6.98
N SER A 65 -13.75 -22.72 7.58
CA SER A 65 -13.82 -21.46 8.35
C SER A 65 -12.85 -21.39 9.54
N LYS A 66 -12.50 -22.52 10.14
CA LYS A 66 -11.62 -22.61 11.32
C LYS A 66 -10.15 -22.24 11.04
N VAL A 67 -9.65 -22.50 9.82
CA VAL A 67 -8.24 -22.29 9.43
C VAL A 67 -8.09 -21.25 8.31
N ARG A 68 -9.11 -20.46 8.06
CA ARG A 68 -9.21 -19.52 6.95
C ARG A 68 -8.07 -18.49 6.94
N ILE A 69 -7.79 -17.85 8.08
CA ILE A 69 -6.75 -16.80 8.19
C ILE A 69 -5.36 -17.38 7.93
N ALA A 70 -5.06 -18.56 8.50
CA ALA A 70 -3.77 -19.22 8.29
C ALA A 70 -3.56 -19.61 6.81
N ALA A 71 -4.61 -20.10 6.14
CA ALA A 71 -4.56 -20.43 4.73
C ALA A 71 -4.32 -19.19 3.86
N TYR A 72 -4.96 -18.05 4.17
CA TYR A 72 -4.74 -16.80 3.44
C TYR A 72 -3.32 -16.28 3.60
N ILE A 73 -2.76 -16.29 4.82
CA ILE A 73 -1.38 -15.88 5.07
C ILE A 73 -0.40 -16.75 4.27
N THR A 74 -0.63 -18.06 4.21
CA THR A 74 0.23 -18.98 3.43
C THR A 74 0.19 -18.67 1.93
N ILE A 75 -0.98 -18.41 1.36
CA ILE A 75 -1.15 -18.04 -0.04
C ILE A 75 -0.44 -16.70 -0.32
N ILE A 76 -0.66 -15.70 0.52
CA ILE A 76 -0.04 -14.38 0.40
C ILE A 76 1.48 -14.50 0.48
N ALA A 77 2.00 -15.28 1.42
CA ALA A 77 3.44 -15.51 1.57
C ALA A 77 4.08 -16.11 0.32
N GLY A 78 3.40 -17.07 -0.33
CA GLY A 78 3.85 -17.63 -1.59
C GLY A 78 3.98 -16.58 -2.70
N PHE A 79 2.99 -15.70 -2.86
CA PHE A 79 3.06 -14.60 -3.84
C PHE A 79 4.11 -13.55 -3.49
N VAL A 80 4.25 -13.19 -2.22
CA VAL A 80 5.28 -12.24 -1.77
C VAL A 80 6.68 -12.79 -2.07
N THR A 81 6.93 -14.08 -1.82
CA THR A 81 8.21 -14.71 -2.16
C THR A 81 8.48 -14.68 -3.66
N ALA A 82 7.47 -14.94 -4.50
CA ALA A 82 7.60 -14.83 -5.95
C ALA A 82 7.93 -13.39 -6.39
N VAL A 83 7.26 -12.40 -5.83
CA VAL A 83 7.53 -10.97 -6.12
C VAL A 83 8.92 -10.57 -5.64
N ASP A 84 9.37 -11.03 -4.48
CA ASP A 84 10.72 -10.77 -3.96
C ASP A 84 11.80 -11.31 -4.90
N LEU A 85 11.67 -12.55 -5.35
CA LEU A 85 12.60 -13.15 -6.32
C LEU A 85 12.61 -12.39 -7.66
N LEU A 86 11.46 -11.91 -8.13
CA LEU A 86 11.38 -11.08 -9.33
C LEU A 86 12.07 -9.73 -9.13
N LEU A 87 11.86 -9.07 -7.99
CA LEU A 87 12.54 -7.81 -7.66
C LEU A 87 14.05 -7.98 -7.56
N GLN A 88 14.53 -9.07 -6.97
CA GLN A 88 15.96 -9.39 -6.90
C GLN A 88 16.58 -9.59 -8.28
N ALA A 89 15.84 -10.20 -9.21
CA ALA A 89 16.32 -10.49 -10.56
C ALA A 89 16.35 -9.24 -11.45
N TYR A 90 15.32 -8.38 -11.39
CA TYR A 90 15.16 -7.25 -12.31
C TYR A 90 15.60 -5.90 -11.75
N LEU A 91 15.46 -5.68 -10.44
CA LEU A 91 15.71 -4.40 -9.77
C LEU A 91 16.50 -4.57 -8.47
N PRO A 92 17.78 -4.99 -8.54
CA PRO A 92 18.56 -5.29 -7.34
C PRO A 92 18.80 -4.08 -6.43
N SER A 93 18.81 -2.85 -6.96
CA SER A 93 18.92 -1.62 -6.17
C SER A 93 17.68 -1.39 -5.29
N LEU A 94 16.49 -1.60 -5.85
CA LEU A 94 15.22 -1.46 -5.15
C LEU A 94 15.03 -2.61 -4.13
N SER A 95 15.43 -3.82 -4.50
CA SER A 95 15.41 -4.99 -3.60
C SER A 95 16.29 -4.78 -2.35
N LYS A 96 17.46 -4.17 -2.48
CA LYS A 96 18.29 -3.84 -1.31
C LYS A 96 17.64 -2.82 -0.37
N SER A 97 16.96 -1.82 -0.93
CA SER A 97 16.27 -0.80 -0.13
C SER A 97 14.99 -1.31 0.52
N LEU A 98 14.26 -2.19 -0.16
CA LEU A 98 12.96 -2.73 0.30
C LEU A 98 13.07 -4.10 0.97
N GLY A 99 14.24 -4.76 0.95
CA GLY A 99 14.40 -6.15 1.36
C GLY A 99 13.92 -6.46 2.78
N LEU A 100 14.10 -5.53 3.73
CA LEU A 100 13.57 -5.66 5.09
C LEU A 100 12.05 -5.43 5.17
N PHE A 101 11.47 -4.75 4.20
CA PHE A 101 10.05 -4.36 4.21
C PHE A 101 9.18 -5.29 3.37
N ILE A 102 9.75 -6.09 2.47
CA ILE A 102 8.99 -7.06 1.66
C ILE A 102 8.24 -8.08 2.54
N PRO A 103 8.84 -8.66 3.61
CA PRO A 103 8.09 -9.54 4.51
C PRO A 103 6.89 -8.87 5.19
N LEU A 104 6.90 -7.53 5.36
CA LEU A 104 5.76 -6.79 5.88
C LEU A 104 4.54 -6.81 4.93
N ILE A 105 4.72 -7.12 3.65
CA ILE A 105 3.62 -7.31 2.70
C ILE A 105 2.79 -8.54 3.08
N VAL A 106 3.41 -9.61 3.59
CA VAL A 106 2.72 -10.83 4.00
C VAL A 106 1.68 -10.57 5.09
N VAL A 107 2.06 -9.77 6.08
CA VAL A 107 1.19 -9.43 7.23
C VAL A 107 0.47 -8.09 7.05
N ASN A 108 0.48 -7.55 5.83
CA ASN A 108 -0.17 -6.28 5.54
C ASN A 108 -1.68 -6.37 5.77
N CYS A 109 -2.17 -5.53 6.68
CA CYS A 109 -3.57 -5.52 7.07
C CYS A 109 -4.52 -5.18 5.90
N ILE A 110 -4.08 -4.45 4.87
CA ILE A 110 -4.91 -4.23 3.67
C ILE A 110 -5.17 -5.56 2.95
N ILE A 111 -4.12 -6.34 2.70
CA ILE A 111 -4.23 -7.58 1.94
C ILE A 111 -5.09 -8.58 2.69
N LEU A 112 -4.85 -8.75 3.98
CA LEU A 112 -5.61 -9.67 4.82
C LEU A 112 -7.07 -9.22 4.99
N ALA A 113 -7.31 -7.93 5.20
CA ALA A 113 -8.66 -7.38 5.33
C ALA A 113 -9.46 -7.55 4.04
N ARG A 114 -8.87 -7.31 2.86
CA ARG A 114 -9.57 -7.51 1.57
C ARG A 114 -9.77 -8.97 1.22
N ALA A 115 -8.82 -9.83 1.56
CA ALA A 115 -8.95 -11.27 1.44
C ALA A 115 -10.18 -11.80 2.21
N GLU A 116 -10.32 -11.39 3.46
CA GLU A 116 -11.43 -11.83 4.34
C GLU A 116 -12.76 -11.11 4.03
N ALA A 117 -12.74 -9.79 3.88
CA ALA A 117 -13.95 -9.01 3.73
C ALA A 117 -14.58 -9.14 2.34
N PHE A 118 -13.78 -9.25 1.29
CA PHE A 118 -14.24 -9.19 -0.09
C PHE A 118 -13.97 -10.48 -0.90
N ALA A 119 -12.74 -10.94 -1.00
CA ALA A 119 -12.35 -12.05 -1.86
C ALA A 119 -13.00 -13.37 -1.42
N SER A 120 -13.14 -13.60 -0.12
CA SER A 120 -13.80 -14.79 0.42
C SER A 120 -15.29 -14.90 0.07
N LYS A 121 -15.95 -13.79 -0.22
CA LYS A 121 -17.41 -13.71 -0.46
C LYS A 121 -17.79 -13.53 -1.93
N ASN A 122 -16.92 -12.92 -2.72
CA ASN A 122 -17.19 -12.54 -4.11
C ASN A 122 -16.54 -13.47 -5.13
N LYS A 123 -16.97 -13.35 -6.40
CA LYS A 123 -16.38 -14.07 -7.53
C LYS A 123 -15.00 -13.47 -7.89
N VAL A 124 -14.20 -14.22 -8.66
CA VAL A 124 -12.82 -13.88 -9.03
C VAL A 124 -12.70 -12.51 -9.72
N LEU A 125 -13.53 -12.24 -10.73
CA LEU A 125 -13.49 -10.97 -11.48
C LEU A 125 -13.69 -9.72 -10.60
N PRO A 126 -14.77 -9.61 -9.79
CA PRO A 126 -14.94 -8.50 -8.86
C PRO A 126 -13.80 -8.39 -7.85
N SER A 127 -13.20 -9.51 -7.42
CA SER A 127 -12.10 -9.54 -6.45
C SER A 127 -10.78 -9.00 -7.03
N ILE A 128 -10.54 -9.25 -8.33
CA ILE A 128 -9.39 -8.67 -9.05
C ILE A 128 -9.54 -7.15 -9.16
N VAL A 129 -10.73 -6.67 -9.57
CA VAL A 129 -11.00 -5.23 -9.71
C VAL A 129 -10.89 -4.52 -8.37
N ASP A 130 -11.38 -5.14 -7.29
CA ASP A 130 -11.25 -4.62 -5.93
C ASP A 130 -9.78 -4.55 -5.49
N GLY A 131 -9.00 -5.60 -5.75
CA GLY A 131 -7.56 -5.61 -5.47
C GLY A 131 -6.82 -4.50 -6.21
N LEU A 132 -7.16 -4.27 -7.47
CA LEU A 132 -6.57 -3.19 -8.27
C LEU A 132 -6.98 -1.80 -7.75
N ALA A 133 -8.25 -1.61 -7.40
CA ALA A 133 -8.75 -0.35 -6.87
C ALA A 133 -8.09 0.03 -5.53
N MET A 134 -8.05 -0.92 -4.61
CA MET A 134 -7.43 -0.73 -3.28
C MET A 134 -5.92 -0.60 -3.36
N GLY A 135 -5.26 -1.36 -4.23
CA GLY A 135 -3.83 -1.27 -4.46
C GLY A 135 -3.40 0.08 -5.04
N LEU A 136 -4.14 0.59 -6.03
CA LEU A 136 -3.90 1.94 -6.57
C LEU A 136 -4.17 3.02 -5.52
N GLY A 137 -5.24 2.91 -4.73
CA GLY A 137 -5.52 3.82 -3.62
C GLY A 137 -4.41 3.83 -2.57
N PHE A 138 -3.84 2.66 -2.27
CA PHE A 138 -2.69 2.52 -1.38
C PHE A 138 -1.44 3.19 -1.95
N THR A 139 -1.12 2.90 -3.22
CA THR A 139 0.03 3.50 -3.91
C THR A 139 -0.09 5.03 -3.97
N PHE A 140 -1.27 5.55 -4.25
CA PHE A 140 -1.55 6.99 -4.24
C PHE A 140 -1.28 7.64 -2.88
N ALA A 141 -1.75 7.02 -1.79
CA ALA A 141 -1.51 7.49 -0.44
C ALA A 141 -0.01 7.45 -0.08
N LEU A 142 0.71 6.38 -0.46
CA LEU A 142 2.15 6.27 -0.28
C LEU A 142 2.91 7.36 -1.02
N CYS A 143 2.54 7.67 -2.27
CA CYS A 143 3.17 8.73 -3.06
C CYS A 143 3.02 10.10 -2.40
N ILE A 144 1.82 10.44 -1.91
CA ILE A 144 1.59 11.72 -1.21
C ILE A 144 2.46 11.81 0.04
N LEU A 145 2.43 10.79 0.89
CA LEU A 145 3.18 10.76 2.14
C LEU A 145 4.70 10.76 1.90
N SER A 146 5.17 9.98 0.93
CA SER A 146 6.59 9.95 0.57
C SER A 146 7.08 11.30 0.06
N SER A 147 6.29 11.95 -0.82
CA SER A 147 6.65 13.28 -1.33
C SER A 147 6.78 14.30 -0.21
N ILE A 148 5.83 14.35 0.71
CA ILE A 148 5.86 15.29 1.84
C ILE A 148 7.06 15.01 2.75
N ARG A 149 7.28 13.74 3.10
CA ARG A 149 8.36 13.35 4.00
C ARG A 149 9.76 13.50 3.37
N GLU A 150 9.90 13.25 2.08
CA GLU A 150 11.16 13.42 1.37
C GLU A 150 11.52 14.90 1.22
N ILE A 151 10.54 15.76 0.93
CA ILE A 151 10.76 17.22 0.84
C ILE A 151 11.17 17.79 2.20
N LEU A 152 10.44 17.46 3.26
CA LEU A 152 10.68 17.99 4.60
C LEU A 152 11.88 17.34 5.30
N GLY A 153 12.15 16.06 5.04
CA GLY A 153 13.23 15.32 5.67
C GLY A 153 14.59 15.56 5.02
N ASN A 154 14.67 15.36 3.72
CA ASN A 154 15.94 15.42 2.97
C ASN A 154 16.06 16.66 2.09
N GLY A 155 14.99 17.42 1.86
CA GLY A 155 14.98 18.53 0.90
C GLY A 155 15.15 18.08 -0.55
N THR A 156 14.88 16.79 -0.84
CA THR A 156 15.00 16.18 -2.16
C THR A 156 13.64 15.69 -2.66
N ILE A 157 13.47 15.61 -3.97
CA ILE A 157 12.35 14.88 -4.61
C ILE A 157 12.95 13.90 -5.60
N ALA A 158 12.66 12.61 -5.43
CA ALA A 158 13.17 11.53 -6.27
C ALA A 158 14.71 11.56 -6.44
N GLY A 159 15.44 11.98 -5.43
CA GLY A 159 16.91 12.08 -5.44
C GLY A 159 17.48 13.38 -6.03
N VAL A 160 16.64 14.32 -6.45
CA VAL A 160 17.07 15.66 -6.92
C VAL A 160 16.94 16.66 -5.77
N SER A 161 18.05 17.33 -5.41
CA SER A 161 18.07 18.36 -4.36
C SER A 161 17.29 19.60 -4.79
N LEU A 162 16.25 19.99 -4.02
CA LEU A 162 15.44 21.19 -4.27
C LEU A 162 15.98 22.42 -3.56
N PHE A 163 16.53 22.25 -2.36
CA PHE A 163 16.95 23.36 -1.48
C PHE A 163 18.47 23.63 -1.48
N GLY A 164 19.27 22.90 -2.31
CA GLY A 164 20.72 23.06 -2.39
C GLY A 164 21.48 22.43 -1.22
N GLU A 165 22.82 22.58 -1.22
CA GLU A 165 23.73 21.93 -0.25
C GLU A 165 23.66 22.47 1.20
N ASN A 166 22.98 23.59 1.42
CA ASN A 166 22.87 24.22 2.74
C ASN A 166 21.63 23.86 3.55
N TYR A 167 20.81 22.89 3.08
CA TYR A 167 19.62 22.47 3.83
C TYR A 167 19.98 21.46 4.91
N GLU A 168 19.77 21.82 6.17
CA GLU A 168 19.90 20.87 7.27
C GLU A 168 18.70 19.92 7.29
N PRO A 169 18.91 18.60 7.10
CA PRO A 169 17.83 17.64 7.05
C PRO A 169 17.08 17.57 8.39
N MET A 170 15.76 17.66 8.34
CA MET A 170 14.90 17.57 9.52
C MET A 170 14.75 16.10 9.93
N ILE A 171 15.71 15.59 10.72
CA ILE A 171 15.79 14.18 11.15
C ILE A 171 14.47 13.69 11.77
N MET A 172 13.74 14.57 12.46
CA MET A 172 12.46 14.24 13.07
C MET A 172 11.42 13.75 12.05
N MET A 173 11.45 14.24 10.80
CA MET A 173 10.53 13.83 9.75
C MET A 173 10.89 12.47 9.11
N ILE A 174 12.16 12.08 9.19
CA ILE A 174 12.63 10.77 8.72
C ILE A 174 12.22 9.67 9.71
N LEU A 175 12.18 9.98 11.00
CA LEU A 175 11.76 9.05 12.05
C LEU A 175 10.26 8.68 11.93
N PRO A 176 9.84 7.52 12.47
CA PRO A 176 8.44 7.10 12.49
C PRO A 176 7.50 8.13 13.14
N ALA A 177 7.97 8.88 14.13
CA ALA A 177 7.19 9.94 14.80
C ALA A 177 6.74 11.03 13.81
N GLY A 178 7.64 11.47 12.90
CA GLY A 178 7.29 12.41 11.83
C GLY A 178 6.33 11.79 10.81
N GLY A 179 6.42 10.48 10.59
CA GLY A 179 5.47 9.75 9.75
C GLY A 179 4.03 9.82 10.28
N PHE A 180 3.83 9.65 11.59
CA PHE A 180 2.52 9.81 12.23
C PHE A 180 2.00 11.24 12.14
N LEU A 181 2.86 12.22 12.36
CA LEU A 181 2.49 13.64 12.28
C LEU A 181 2.02 14.01 10.85
N THR A 182 2.80 13.65 9.84
CA THR A 182 2.46 13.91 8.43
C THR A 182 1.20 13.16 8.01
N LEU A 183 1.05 11.91 8.42
CA LEU A 183 -0.14 11.12 8.16
C LEU A 183 -1.38 11.76 8.78
N GLY A 184 -1.31 12.20 10.04
CA GLY A 184 -2.42 12.88 10.72
C GLY A 184 -2.84 14.18 10.02
N CYS A 185 -1.87 15.01 9.59
CA CYS A 185 -2.14 16.22 8.83
C CYS A 185 -2.79 15.94 7.47
N VAL A 186 -2.28 14.94 6.74
CA VAL A 186 -2.83 14.57 5.42
C VAL A 186 -4.25 14.03 5.56
N ILE A 187 -4.52 13.18 6.55
CA ILE A 187 -5.87 12.66 6.83
C ILE A 187 -6.84 13.81 7.16
N ALA A 188 -6.43 14.74 8.03
CA ALA A 188 -7.26 15.87 8.41
C ALA A 188 -7.62 16.75 7.20
N LEU A 189 -6.65 17.03 6.32
CA LEU A 189 -6.87 17.78 5.08
C LEU A 189 -7.77 17.02 4.09
N PHE A 190 -7.55 15.73 3.95
CA PHE A 190 -8.31 14.90 3.03
C PHE A 190 -9.78 14.75 3.46
N GLN A 191 -10.04 14.51 4.74
CA GLN A 191 -11.39 14.42 5.29
C GLN A 191 -12.13 15.75 5.24
N LYS A 192 -11.42 16.87 5.44
CA LYS A 192 -12.03 18.22 5.30
C LYS A 192 -12.51 18.46 3.87
N ASN A 193 -11.74 17.99 2.87
CA ASN A 193 -12.12 18.13 1.46
C ASN A 193 -13.28 17.20 1.06
N LEU A 194 -13.32 15.98 1.60
CA LEU A 194 -14.44 15.05 1.39
C LEU A 194 -15.76 15.60 1.94
N LYS A 195 -15.75 16.18 3.17
CA LYS A 195 -16.94 16.79 3.79
C LYS A 195 -17.42 18.09 3.10
N LYS A 196 -16.60 18.73 2.28
CA LYS A 196 -17.00 19.91 1.48
C LYS A 196 -17.66 19.53 0.15
N GLY A 197 -17.57 18.26 -0.25
CA GLY A 197 -18.14 17.75 -1.50
C GLY A 197 -19.49 17.04 -1.32
N GLU A 198 -19.97 16.89 -0.07
CA GLU A 198 -21.35 16.53 0.27
C GLU A 198 -22.15 17.81 0.59
#